data_1507fadc15c2a29fc200ab2bdc08e429
#
_entry.id   1507fadc15c2a29fc200ab2bdc08e429
#
_cell.length_a   1.000
_cell.length_b   1.000
_cell.length_c   1.000
_cell.angle_alpha   90.00
_cell.angle_beta   90.00
_cell.angle_gamma   90.00
#
_symmetry.space_group_name_H-M   'P 1'
#
loop_
_entity.id
_entity.type
_entity.pdbx_description
1 polymer ?
#
loop_
_entity_poly.entity_id
_entity_poly.type
_entity_poly.pdbx_seq_one_letter_code
_entity_poly.pdbx_strand_id
1 'polypeptide(L)'
;AWSDTAEPARLFPSAAAIADAGADAIARCGITPARARSVIALARAVASGNLVLEPGVDVDATLDRLRALPGVGPWTAHYIAMRALRWPDAFLANDLIVLRAMNETRAARAEAASAAWRPWRAYAVMHLWKGAST
;
A
#
# COMPACT_ATOMS: atom_id res chain seq x y z
N ALA A 1 26.58 10.01 -11.13
CA ALA A 1 26.24 11.43 -10.97
C ALA A 1 24.80 11.60 -11.48
N TRP A 2 23.87 11.86 -10.60
CA TRP A 2 22.52 12.30 -10.96
C TRP A 2 22.68 13.73 -11.48
N SER A 3 22.41 13.94 -12.75
CA SER A 3 22.31 15.30 -13.26
C SER A 3 21.00 15.89 -12.77
N ASP A 4 21.14 16.70 -11.77
CA ASP A 4 20.17 17.61 -11.27
C ASP A 4 19.82 18.60 -12.37
N THR A 5 18.56 18.66 -12.84
CA THR A 5 17.98 19.89 -13.41
C THR A 5 16.74 19.68 -14.28
N ALA A 6 15.92 18.71 -14.03
CA ALA A 6 14.54 18.84 -14.51
C ALA A 6 13.62 18.80 -13.29
N GLU A 7 13.17 19.95 -12.84
CA GLU A 7 11.96 20.00 -12.02
C GLU A 7 10.90 19.16 -12.71
N PRO A 8 10.19 18.26 -11.98
CA PRO A 8 9.14 17.49 -12.61
C PRO A 8 8.13 18.47 -13.22
N ALA A 9 8.02 18.44 -14.54
CA ALA A 9 7.16 19.37 -15.28
C ALA A 9 5.69 19.27 -14.86
N ARG A 10 5.31 18.25 -14.09
CA ARG A 10 3.96 18.02 -13.58
C ARG A 10 4.00 17.31 -12.24
N LEU A 11 3.13 17.71 -11.33
CA LEU A 11 2.86 17.00 -10.10
C LEU A 11 1.99 15.78 -10.37
N PHE A 12 2.05 14.78 -9.47
CA PHE A 12 1.12 13.65 -9.50
C PHE A 12 -0.33 14.18 -9.35
N PRO A 13 -1.30 13.67 -10.11
CA PRO A 13 -2.66 14.16 -10.06
C PRO A 13 -3.31 13.93 -8.68
N SER A 14 -4.19 14.85 -8.28
CA SER A 14 -4.94 14.73 -7.03
C SER A 14 -5.93 13.55 -7.09
N ALA A 15 -6.39 13.09 -5.93
CA ALA A 15 -7.40 12.05 -5.84
C ALA A 15 -8.69 12.45 -6.59
N ALA A 16 -9.10 13.71 -6.51
CA ALA A 16 -10.25 14.21 -7.25
C ALA A 16 -10.03 14.12 -8.77
N ALA A 17 -8.89 14.56 -9.28
CA ALA A 17 -8.57 14.50 -10.70
C ALA A 17 -8.55 13.04 -11.22
N ILE A 18 -8.04 12.09 -10.42
CA ILE A 18 -8.06 10.66 -10.76
C ILE A 18 -9.50 10.13 -10.78
N ALA A 19 -10.30 10.47 -9.78
CA ALA A 19 -11.70 10.04 -9.68
C ALA A 19 -12.53 10.53 -10.87
N ASP A 20 -12.30 11.78 -11.30
CA ASP A 20 -13.00 12.42 -12.44
C ASP A 20 -12.56 11.85 -13.79
N ALA A 21 -11.31 11.44 -13.94
CA ALA A 21 -10.79 10.86 -15.18
C ALA A 21 -11.49 9.54 -15.57
N GLY A 22 -11.97 8.78 -14.60
CA GLY A 22 -12.66 7.50 -14.83
C GLY A 22 -11.73 6.33 -15.13
N ALA A 23 -12.28 5.11 -14.98
CA ALA A 23 -11.50 3.88 -15.07
C ALA A 23 -10.85 3.66 -16.45
N ASP A 24 -11.52 4.04 -17.53
CA ASP A 24 -11.01 3.84 -18.89
C ASP A 24 -9.77 4.70 -19.18
N ALA A 25 -9.76 5.94 -18.67
CA ALA A 25 -8.58 6.80 -18.79
C ALA A 25 -7.38 6.22 -18.03
N ILE A 26 -7.61 5.71 -16.84
CA ILE A 26 -6.57 5.06 -16.03
C ILE A 26 -6.09 3.76 -16.67
N ALA A 27 -6.99 2.96 -17.25
CA ALA A 27 -6.62 1.73 -17.97
C ALA A 27 -5.72 2.01 -19.18
N ARG A 28 -5.95 3.11 -19.91
CA ARG A 28 -5.09 3.53 -21.04
C ARG A 28 -3.64 3.86 -20.62
N CYS A 29 -3.38 4.06 -19.31
CA CYS A 29 -2.02 4.20 -18.79
C CYS A 29 -1.26 2.86 -18.69
N GLY A 30 -1.80 1.76 -19.20
CA GLY A 30 -1.12 0.46 -19.24
C GLY A 30 -1.41 -0.46 -18.06
N ILE A 31 -2.45 -0.18 -17.28
CA ILE A 31 -2.90 -1.07 -16.21
C ILE A 31 -4.18 -1.82 -16.59
N THR A 32 -4.41 -2.98 -15.96
CA THR A 32 -5.61 -3.77 -16.26
C THR A 32 -6.89 -3.04 -15.86
N PRO A 33 -8.02 -3.25 -16.55
CA PRO A 33 -9.30 -2.62 -16.19
C PRO A 33 -9.73 -2.89 -14.75
N ALA A 34 -9.42 -4.08 -14.20
CA ALA A 34 -9.70 -4.40 -12.81
C ALA A 34 -8.91 -3.49 -11.85
N ARG A 35 -7.61 -3.32 -12.09
CA ARG A 35 -6.77 -2.41 -11.29
C ARG A 35 -7.17 -0.95 -11.46
N ALA A 36 -7.56 -0.53 -12.66
CA ALA A 36 -8.08 0.81 -12.90
C ALA A 36 -9.32 1.09 -12.03
N ARG A 37 -10.25 0.14 -11.96
CA ARG A 37 -11.43 0.26 -11.07
C ARG A 37 -11.04 0.38 -9.60
N SER A 38 -10.05 -0.39 -9.14
CA SER A 38 -9.54 -0.27 -7.75
C SER A 38 -8.94 1.10 -7.47
N VAL A 39 -8.14 1.63 -8.40
CA VAL A 39 -7.55 2.98 -8.30
C VAL A 39 -8.64 4.05 -8.24
N ILE A 40 -9.68 3.96 -9.09
CA ILE A 40 -10.79 4.92 -9.07
C ILE A 40 -11.60 4.81 -7.77
N ALA A 41 -11.86 3.60 -7.26
CA ALA A 41 -12.57 3.42 -5.99
C ALA A 41 -11.79 4.05 -4.82
N LEU A 42 -10.48 3.84 -4.76
CA LEU A 42 -9.61 4.47 -3.78
C LEU A 42 -9.61 6.01 -3.90
N ALA A 43 -9.45 6.51 -5.12
CA ALA A 43 -9.43 7.94 -5.39
C ALA A 43 -10.75 8.63 -4.98
N ARG A 44 -11.89 8.01 -5.27
CA ARG A 44 -13.21 8.51 -4.83
C ARG A 44 -13.37 8.51 -3.32
N ALA A 45 -12.93 7.46 -2.64
CA ALA A 45 -13.00 7.38 -1.18
C ALA A 45 -12.15 8.47 -0.51
N VAL A 46 -10.96 8.77 -1.07
CA VAL A 46 -10.10 9.84 -0.58
C VAL A 46 -10.67 11.22 -0.91
N ALA A 47 -11.11 11.44 -2.15
CA ALA A 47 -11.65 12.72 -2.59
C ALA A 47 -12.93 13.13 -1.85
N SER A 48 -13.76 12.15 -1.45
CA SER A 48 -14.98 12.39 -0.65
C SER A 48 -14.72 12.56 0.85
N GLY A 49 -13.50 12.34 1.33
CA GLY A 49 -13.17 12.35 2.76
C GLY A 49 -13.61 11.08 3.52
N ASN A 50 -14.20 10.09 2.84
CA ASN A 50 -14.56 8.82 3.47
C ASN A 50 -13.34 7.97 3.89
N LEU A 51 -12.20 8.23 3.28
CA LEU A 51 -10.93 7.61 3.60
C LEU A 51 -9.85 8.69 3.73
N VAL A 52 -9.24 8.77 4.90
CA VAL A 52 -8.12 9.68 5.19
C VAL A 52 -6.84 8.84 5.27
N LEU A 53 -5.85 9.20 4.46
CA LEU A 53 -4.56 8.51 4.37
C LEU A 53 -3.43 9.40 4.89
N GLU A 54 -3.50 9.73 6.18
CA GLU A 54 -2.55 10.59 6.87
C GLU A 54 -2.02 9.92 8.15
N PRO A 55 -0.82 10.26 8.61
CA PRO A 55 -0.33 9.81 9.91
C PRO A 55 -1.25 10.26 11.05
N GLY A 56 -1.46 9.37 12.03
CA GLY A 56 -2.26 9.68 13.22
C GLY A 56 -3.74 9.33 13.15
N VAL A 57 -4.22 8.82 12.00
CA VAL A 57 -5.58 8.26 11.91
C VAL A 57 -5.68 6.91 12.64
N ASP A 58 -6.90 6.50 12.98
CA ASP A 58 -7.18 5.15 13.47
C ASP A 58 -6.82 4.12 12.38
N VAL A 59 -5.78 3.35 12.64
CA VAL A 59 -5.22 2.40 11.67
C VAL A 59 -6.18 1.26 11.41
N ASP A 60 -6.80 0.68 12.44
CA ASP A 60 -7.69 -0.47 12.29
C ASP A 60 -8.94 -0.09 11.49
N ALA A 61 -9.58 1.02 11.84
CA ALA A 61 -10.70 1.54 11.08
C ALA A 61 -10.32 1.88 9.62
N THR A 62 -9.10 2.37 9.40
CA THR A 62 -8.60 2.67 8.04
C THR A 62 -8.33 1.40 7.25
N LEU A 63 -7.75 0.37 7.86
CA LEU A 63 -7.53 -0.94 7.23
C LEU A 63 -8.87 -1.57 6.81
N ASP A 64 -9.90 -1.49 7.64
CA ASP A 64 -11.22 -2.03 7.32
C ASP A 64 -11.86 -1.30 6.13
N ARG A 65 -11.77 0.03 6.10
CA ARG A 65 -12.24 0.84 4.96
C ARG A 65 -11.46 0.51 3.68
N LEU A 66 -10.14 0.34 3.75
CA LEU A 66 -9.32 -0.06 2.61
C LEU A 66 -9.72 -1.42 2.07
N ARG A 67 -9.94 -2.41 2.94
CA ARG A 67 -10.36 -3.77 2.55
C ARG A 67 -11.76 -3.83 1.94
N ALA A 68 -12.62 -2.86 2.27
CA ALA A 68 -13.95 -2.74 1.67
C ALA A 68 -13.90 -2.26 0.21
N LEU A 69 -12.76 -1.73 -0.25
CA LEU A 69 -12.61 -1.27 -1.64
C LEU A 69 -12.37 -2.46 -2.59
N PRO A 70 -12.95 -2.45 -3.80
CA PRO A 70 -12.76 -3.51 -4.76
C PRO A 70 -11.29 -3.68 -5.14
N GLY A 71 -10.79 -4.92 -5.09
CA GLY A 71 -9.42 -5.26 -5.45
C GLY A 71 -8.35 -4.88 -4.42
N VAL A 72 -8.74 -4.42 -3.24
CA VAL A 72 -7.83 -4.15 -2.11
C VAL A 72 -7.87 -5.32 -1.14
N GLY A 73 -6.87 -6.19 -1.24
CA GLY A 73 -6.67 -7.30 -0.30
C GLY A 73 -5.85 -6.90 0.94
N PRO A 74 -5.67 -7.85 1.88
CA PRO A 74 -4.90 -7.61 3.11
C PRO A 74 -3.48 -7.08 2.86
N TRP A 75 -2.77 -7.62 1.87
CA TRP A 75 -1.44 -7.17 1.51
C TRP A 75 -1.44 -5.70 1.09
N THR A 76 -2.34 -5.32 0.18
CA THR A 76 -2.45 -3.95 -0.32
C THR A 76 -2.83 -2.97 0.78
N ALA A 77 -3.78 -3.34 1.64
CA ALA A 77 -4.21 -2.51 2.77
C ALA A 77 -3.04 -2.23 3.74
N HIS A 78 -2.29 -3.26 4.14
CA HIS A 78 -1.13 -3.10 5.02
C HIS A 78 0.02 -2.34 4.34
N TYR A 79 0.23 -2.55 3.03
CA TYR A 79 1.22 -1.78 2.28
C TYR A 79 0.88 -0.28 2.25
N ILE A 80 -0.39 0.07 2.02
CA ILE A 80 -0.87 1.46 2.09
C ILE A 80 -0.68 2.02 3.52
N ALA A 81 -1.04 1.26 4.55
CA ALA A 81 -0.85 1.68 5.93
C ALA A 81 0.63 1.94 6.25
N MET A 82 1.53 1.07 5.81
CA MET A 82 2.97 1.25 5.98
C MET A 82 3.48 2.53 5.32
N ARG A 83 3.03 2.81 4.09
CA ARG A 83 3.58 3.89 3.25
C ARG A 83 2.88 5.23 3.47
N ALA A 84 1.54 5.24 3.49
CA ALA A 84 0.76 6.47 3.58
C ALA A 84 0.50 6.89 5.03
N LEU A 85 0.12 5.96 5.90
CA LEU A 85 -0.10 6.26 7.32
C LEU A 85 1.20 6.29 8.12
N ARG A 86 2.32 5.88 7.53
CA ARG A 86 3.61 5.70 8.21
C ARG A 86 3.51 4.79 9.44
N TRP A 87 2.62 3.80 9.37
CA TRP A 87 2.39 2.89 10.48
C TRP A 87 3.59 1.95 10.69
N PRO A 88 4.34 2.09 11.80
CA PRO A 88 5.58 1.36 12.01
C PRO A 88 5.36 -0.13 12.27
N ASP A 89 4.17 -0.52 12.71
CA ASP A 89 3.82 -1.92 13.01
C ASP A 89 3.05 -2.62 11.87
N ALA A 90 3.01 -2.04 10.66
CA ALA A 90 2.45 -2.72 9.50
C ALA A 90 3.25 -3.98 9.17
N PHE A 91 2.54 -5.11 8.97
CA PHE A 91 3.18 -6.36 8.61
C PHE A 91 2.48 -7.01 7.41
N LEU A 92 3.25 -7.38 6.41
CA LEU A 92 2.76 -7.95 5.15
C LEU A 92 2.86 -9.47 5.19
N ALA A 93 2.05 -10.12 6.03
CA ALA A 93 2.10 -11.56 6.27
C ALA A 93 1.94 -12.41 5.00
N ASN A 94 1.25 -11.92 3.97
CA ASN A 94 1.04 -12.58 2.68
C ASN A 94 2.08 -12.21 1.61
N ASP A 95 3.12 -11.46 1.97
CA ASP A 95 4.18 -11.10 1.03
C ASP A 95 5.10 -12.30 0.77
N LEU A 96 5.27 -12.66 -0.50
CA LEU A 96 6.05 -13.83 -0.88
C LEU A 96 7.54 -13.71 -0.50
N ILE A 97 8.09 -12.50 -0.55
CA ILE A 97 9.49 -12.25 -0.17
C ILE A 97 9.62 -12.39 1.34
N VAL A 98 8.69 -11.80 2.09
CA VAL A 98 8.65 -11.90 3.55
C VAL A 98 8.53 -13.37 3.98
N LEU A 99 7.59 -14.11 3.41
CA LEU A 99 7.41 -15.54 3.70
C LEU A 99 8.68 -16.35 3.42
N ARG A 100 9.31 -16.15 2.27
CA ARG A 100 10.56 -16.84 1.93
C ARG A 100 11.70 -16.48 2.89
N ALA A 101 11.88 -15.21 3.19
CA ALA A 101 12.93 -14.75 4.07
C ALA A 101 12.76 -15.24 5.51
N MET A 102 11.52 -15.46 5.96
CA MET A 102 11.19 -16.05 7.25
C MET A 102 11.17 -17.59 7.24
N ASN A 103 11.42 -18.22 6.09
CA ASN A 103 11.29 -19.67 5.90
C ASN A 103 9.88 -20.17 6.30
N GLU A 104 8.85 -19.39 5.98
CA GLU A 104 7.46 -19.70 6.26
C GLU A 104 6.64 -19.89 4.99
N THR A 105 5.61 -20.72 5.06
CA THR A 105 4.71 -20.98 3.93
C THR A 105 3.29 -20.48 4.17
N ARG A 106 2.98 -20.12 5.40
CA ARG A 106 1.64 -19.69 5.82
C ARG A 106 1.69 -18.30 6.45
N ALA A 107 0.86 -17.40 5.97
CA ALA A 107 0.73 -16.04 6.50
C ALA A 107 0.47 -15.99 8.01
N ALA A 108 -0.39 -16.88 8.53
CA ALA A 108 -0.69 -16.94 9.96
C ALA A 108 0.54 -17.29 10.81
N ARG A 109 1.46 -18.13 10.30
CA ARG A 109 2.71 -18.44 11.02
C ARG A 109 3.68 -17.29 10.98
N ALA A 110 3.82 -16.64 9.82
CA ALA A 110 4.63 -15.44 9.69
C ALA A 110 4.10 -14.30 10.59
N GLU A 111 2.79 -14.10 10.66
CA GLU A 111 2.16 -13.14 11.55
C GLU A 111 2.50 -13.44 13.03
N ALA A 112 2.34 -14.69 13.47
CA ALA A 112 2.67 -15.10 14.83
C ALA A 112 4.16 -14.92 15.16
N ALA A 113 5.05 -15.32 14.26
CA ALA A 113 6.49 -15.16 14.42
C ALA A 113 6.92 -13.70 14.47
N SER A 114 6.25 -12.81 13.73
CA SER A 114 6.55 -11.37 13.71
C SER A 114 6.17 -10.64 14.99
N ALA A 115 5.44 -11.28 15.90
CA ALA A 115 4.97 -10.64 17.14
C ALA A 115 6.12 -10.09 17.99
N ALA A 116 7.29 -10.75 17.97
CA ALA A 116 8.49 -10.31 18.67
C ALA A 116 9.09 -8.99 18.12
N TRP A 117 8.69 -8.57 16.92
CA TRP A 117 9.19 -7.35 16.26
C TRP A 117 8.30 -6.14 16.50
N ARG A 118 7.18 -6.32 17.22
CA ARG A 118 6.30 -5.20 17.58
C ARG A 118 7.02 -4.18 18.46
N PRO A 119 6.75 -2.89 18.27
CA PRO A 119 5.85 -2.26 17.31
C PRO A 119 6.53 -1.84 15.99
N TRP A 120 7.61 -2.49 15.57
CA TRP A 120 8.50 -2.08 14.48
C TRP A 120 8.48 -3.03 13.28
N ARG A 121 7.40 -3.78 13.09
CA ARG A 121 7.30 -4.82 12.06
C ARG A 121 7.48 -4.30 10.63
N ALA A 122 7.10 -3.06 10.35
CA ALA A 122 7.32 -2.44 9.04
C ALA A 122 8.82 -2.31 8.70
N TYR A 123 9.65 -1.99 9.68
CA TYR A 123 11.10 -1.95 9.50
C TYR A 123 11.68 -3.35 9.27
N ALA A 124 11.17 -4.36 9.97
CA ALA A 124 11.56 -5.75 9.73
C ALA A 124 11.23 -6.17 8.28
N VAL A 125 10.03 -5.84 7.78
CA VAL A 125 9.64 -6.08 6.38
C VAL A 125 10.63 -5.43 5.41
N MET A 126 11.00 -4.18 5.63
CA MET A 126 11.99 -3.46 4.80
C MET A 126 13.35 -4.16 4.79
N HIS A 127 13.81 -4.66 5.94
CA HIS A 127 15.05 -5.43 6.05
C HIS A 127 14.99 -6.76 5.30
N LEU A 128 13.87 -7.50 5.42
CA LEU A 128 13.66 -8.75 4.70
C LEU A 128 13.66 -8.54 3.18
N TRP A 129 13.02 -7.49 2.69
CA TRP A 129 13.04 -7.15 1.27
C TRP A 129 14.45 -6.81 0.78
N LYS A 130 15.20 -6.01 1.56
CA LYS A 130 16.59 -5.66 1.21
C LYS A 130 17.49 -6.91 1.14
N GLY A 131 17.37 -7.82 2.08
CA GLY A 131 18.14 -9.07 2.10
C GLY A 131 17.83 -10.02 0.94
N ALA A 132 16.62 -9.97 0.40
CA ALA A 132 16.22 -10.79 -0.75
C ALA A 132 16.65 -10.20 -2.11
N SER A 133 17.15 -8.97 -2.12
CA SER A 133 17.61 -8.27 -3.35
C SER A 133 19.14 -8.38 -3.54
N THR A 134 19.83 -9.11 -2.67
CA THR A 134 21.27 -9.39 -2.71
C THR A 134 21.51 -10.82 -3.18
#